data_092bd779edcfb62c2e91d99a0e247bbb
#
_entry.id   092bd779edcfb62c2e91d99a0e247bbb
#
_cell.length_a   1.000
_cell.length_b   1.000
_cell.length_c   1.000
_cell.angle_alpha   90.00
_cell.angle_beta   90.00
_cell.angle_gamma   90.00
#
_symmetry.space_group_name_H-M   'P 1'
#
loop_
_entity.id
_entity.type
_entity.pdbx_description
1 polymer ?
#
loop_
_entity_poly.entity_id
_entity_poly.type
_entity_poly.pdbx_seq_one_letter_code
_entity_poly.pdbx_strand_id
1 'polypeptide(L)'
;MAGIVDVAREAGVSTATVSRALSGKDYISPKTKALVEEVAERLGYVPSASAYTLVTGRTRNIGVVVPYVDRWFFSSALETVDRELVKAGYDVTLYNLSSGDDHRKSIFTKSLPRKRVDAVMCISVRMSDQEIEALRVESNALDQLYTQMSPEERGKVKRVSFPYAKLEVAGK
;
A
#
# COMPACT_ATOMS: atom_id res chain seq x y z
N MET A 1 12.25 -3.03 -23.01
CA MET A 1 12.12 -3.35 -21.58
C MET A 1 11.71 -4.82 -21.50
N ALA A 2 12.47 -5.65 -20.77
CA ALA A 2 12.19 -7.07 -20.65
C ALA A 2 10.83 -7.31 -19.96
N GLY A 3 10.10 -8.32 -20.39
CA GLY A 3 8.82 -8.71 -19.82
C GLY A 3 8.92 -10.01 -19.00
N ILE A 4 7.86 -10.37 -18.28
CA ILE A 4 7.79 -11.61 -17.50
C ILE A 4 8.05 -12.85 -18.37
N VAL A 5 7.70 -12.80 -19.65
CA VAL A 5 7.91 -13.88 -20.62
C VAL A 5 9.41 -14.08 -20.90
N ASP A 6 10.19 -12.99 -20.94
CA ASP A 6 11.63 -13.06 -21.17
C ASP A 6 12.35 -13.65 -19.97
N VAL A 7 11.94 -13.26 -18.74
CA VAL A 7 12.46 -13.86 -17.50
C VAL A 7 12.14 -15.34 -17.44
N ALA A 8 10.90 -15.72 -17.76
CA ALA A 8 10.46 -17.13 -17.75
C ALA A 8 11.26 -17.99 -18.72
N ARG A 9 11.47 -17.49 -19.94
CA ARG A 9 12.26 -18.17 -20.97
C ARG A 9 13.70 -18.36 -20.53
N GLU A 10 14.33 -17.34 -19.99
CA GLU A 10 15.74 -17.37 -19.61
C GLU A 10 16.00 -18.15 -18.32
N ALA A 11 15.07 -18.12 -17.38
CA ALA A 11 15.13 -18.94 -16.17
C ALA A 11 14.67 -20.40 -16.40
N GLY A 12 14.16 -20.75 -17.58
CA GLY A 12 13.69 -22.10 -17.90
C GLY A 12 12.44 -22.52 -17.11
N VAL A 13 11.57 -21.56 -16.72
CA VAL A 13 10.38 -21.81 -15.90
C VAL A 13 9.14 -21.18 -16.56
N SER A 14 7.95 -21.48 -16.03
CA SER A 14 6.71 -20.84 -16.51
C SER A 14 6.59 -19.39 -15.99
N THR A 15 5.83 -18.54 -16.70
CA THR A 15 5.50 -17.19 -16.25
C THR A 15 4.79 -17.18 -14.90
N ALA A 16 3.98 -18.22 -14.62
CA ALA A 16 3.34 -18.42 -13.32
C ALA A 16 4.36 -18.69 -12.21
N THR A 17 5.44 -19.42 -12.51
CA THR A 17 6.55 -19.67 -11.58
C THR A 17 7.31 -18.38 -11.30
N VAL A 18 7.62 -17.58 -12.34
CA VAL A 18 8.24 -16.26 -12.18
C VAL A 18 7.39 -15.36 -11.29
N SER A 19 6.09 -15.26 -11.58
CA SER A 19 5.16 -14.44 -10.80
C SER A 19 5.12 -14.85 -9.32
N ARG A 20 5.09 -16.16 -9.04
CA ARG A 20 5.12 -16.66 -7.65
C ARG A 20 6.44 -16.42 -6.96
N ALA A 21 7.57 -16.64 -7.65
CA ALA A 21 8.90 -16.41 -7.09
C ALA A 21 9.09 -14.96 -6.67
N LEU A 22 8.70 -13.99 -7.53
CA LEU A 22 8.84 -12.56 -7.28
C LEU A 22 7.78 -11.99 -6.34
N SER A 23 6.64 -12.68 -6.14
CA SER A 23 5.60 -12.24 -5.19
C SER A 23 5.77 -12.77 -3.76
N GLY A 24 6.82 -13.54 -3.48
CA GLY A 24 7.14 -14.05 -2.15
C GLY A 24 6.20 -15.15 -1.64
N LYS A 25 5.51 -15.88 -2.55
CA LYS A 25 4.66 -17.01 -2.16
C LYS A 25 5.49 -18.26 -1.89
N ASP A 26 5.24 -18.91 -0.77
CA ASP A 26 6.04 -20.01 -0.18
C ASP A 26 6.05 -21.36 -0.93
N TYR A 27 5.45 -21.43 -2.11
CA TYR A 27 5.36 -22.67 -2.92
C TYR A 27 6.46 -22.83 -3.98
N ILE A 28 7.53 -22.04 -3.88
CA ILE A 28 8.66 -22.08 -4.81
C ILE A 28 9.92 -22.49 -4.05
N SER A 29 10.69 -23.44 -4.61
CA SER A 29 11.95 -23.82 -3.98
C SER A 29 12.91 -22.63 -3.86
N PRO A 30 13.71 -22.51 -2.78
CA PRO A 30 14.66 -21.41 -2.61
C PRO A 30 15.61 -21.28 -3.82
N LYS A 31 16.00 -22.42 -4.42
CA LYS A 31 16.85 -22.46 -5.62
C LYS A 31 16.17 -21.82 -6.83
N THR A 32 14.90 -22.13 -7.07
CA THR A 32 14.13 -21.56 -8.19
C THR A 32 13.88 -20.07 -7.97
N LYS A 33 13.62 -19.67 -6.73
CA LYS A 33 13.43 -18.27 -6.37
C LYS A 33 14.70 -17.45 -6.65
N ALA A 34 15.85 -17.90 -6.17
CA ALA A 34 17.13 -17.24 -6.39
C ALA A 34 17.47 -17.12 -7.89
N LEU A 35 17.23 -18.17 -8.67
CA LEU A 35 17.46 -18.15 -10.11
C LEU A 35 16.56 -17.11 -10.81
N VAL A 36 15.29 -17.05 -10.46
CA VAL A 36 14.35 -16.10 -11.08
C VAL A 36 14.70 -14.67 -10.69
N GLU A 37 15.10 -14.41 -9.42
CA GLU A 37 15.52 -13.10 -8.94
C GLU A 37 16.79 -12.62 -9.69
N GLU A 38 17.79 -13.49 -9.84
CA GLU A 38 19.02 -13.20 -10.58
C GLU A 38 18.74 -12.85 -12.05
N VAL A 39 17.90 -13.65 -12.72
CA VAL A 39 17.54 -13.42 -14.13
C VAL A 39 16.75 -12.13 -14.28
N ALA A 40 15.81 -11.85 -13.37
CA ALA A 40 15.00 -10.64 -13.39
C ALA A 40 15.88 -9.39 -13.22
N GLU A 41 16.82 -9.41 -12.28
CA GLU A 41 17.79 -8.32 -12.04
C GLU A 41 18.67 -8.09 -13.29
N ARG A 42 19.24 -9.15 -13.85
CA ARG A 42 20.09 -9.07 -15.05
C ARG A 42 19.36 -8.52 -16.27
N LEU A 43 18.08 -8.84 -16.44
CA LEU A 43 17.24 -8.33 -17.51
C LEU A 43 16.65 -6.94 -17.23
N GLY A 44 16.85 -6.40 -16.02
CA GLY A 44 16.20 -5.15 -15.59
C GLY A 44 14.68 -5.27 -15.53
N TYR A 45 14.16 -6.47 -15.25
CA TYR A 45 12.71 -6.70 -15.12
C TYR A 45 12.23 -6.30 -13.72
N VAL A 46 11.28 -5.38 -13.69
CA VAL A 46 10.57 -5.01 -12.47
C VAL A 46 9.12 -5.50 -12.59
N PRO A 47 8.61 -6.30 -11.63
CA PRO A 47 7.23 -6.73 -11.63
C PRO A 47 6.26 -5.55 -11.69
N SER A 48 5.23 -5.64 -12.54
CA SER A 48 4.20 -4.61 -12.63
C SER A 48 3.40 -4.56 -11.33
N ALA A 49 3.29 -3.39 -10.71
CA ALA A 49 2.45 -3.15 -9.54
C ALA A 49 0.98 -3.54 -9.82
N SER A 50 0.48 -3.28 -11.03
CA SER A 50 -0.87 -3.67 -11.45
C SER A 50 -1.05 -5.18 -11.50
N ALA A 51 -0.06 -5.94 -12.01
CA ALA A 51 -0.11 -7.40 -12.03
C ALA A 51 -0.05 -7.97 -10.61
N TYR A 52 0.77 -7.38 -9.73
CA TYR A 52 0.82 -7.77 -8.32
C TYR A 52 -0.53 -7.52 -7.64
N THR A 53 -1.13 -6.34 -7.83
CA THR A 53 -2.45 -5.98 -7.28
C THR A 53 -3.53 -6.95 -7.76
N LEU A 54 -3.52 -7.33 -9.05
CA LEU A 54 -4.51 -8.25 -9.61
C LEU A 54 -4.44 -9.64 -8.96
N VAL A 55 -3.25 -10.12 -8.65
CA VAL A 55 -3.02 -11.46 -8.07
C VAL A 55 -3.22 -11.48 -6.56
N THR A 56 -2.85 -10.40 -5.87
CA THR A 56 -2.84 -10.36 -4.39
C THR A 56 -3.99 -9.59 -3.79
N GLY A 57 -4.67 -8.75 -4.57
CA GLY A 57 -5.65 -7.76 -4.09
C GLY A 57 -5.03 -6.60 -3.33
N ARG A 58 -3.69 -6.52 -3.25
CA ARG A 58 -2.95 -5.47 -2.52
C ARG A 58 -2.19 -4.57 -3.48
N THR A 59 -2.21 -3.28 -3.20
CA THR A 59 -1.47 -2.27 -3.99
C THR A 59 -0.05 -2.04 -3.49
N ARG A 60 0.24 -2.41 -2.24
CA ARG A 60 1.45 -2.01 -1.50
C ARG A 60 1.66 -0.50 -1.49
N ASN A 61 0.59 0.25 -1.42
CA ASN A 61 0.60 1.70 -1.43
C ASN A 61 -0.24 2.24 -0.26
N ILE A 62 0.28 3.19 0.47
CA ILE A 62 -0.39 3.84 1.59
C ILE A 62 -0.72 5.28 1.20
N GLY A 63 -1.99 5.66 1.37
CA GLY A 63 -2.42 7.04 1.21
C GLY A 63 -2.10 7.86 2.45
N VAL A 64 -1.37 8.96 2.31
CA VAL A 64 -1.11 9.89 3.43
C VAL A 64 -1.81 11.20 3.15
N VAL A 65 -2.77 11.54 4.01
CA VAL A 65 -3.58 12.76 3.90
C VAL A 65 -3.05 13.80 4.88
N VAL A 66 -2.70 14.98 4.37
CA VAL A 66 -2.19 16.11 5.18
C VAL A 66 -2.93 17.39 4.82
N PRO A 67 -3.13 18.32 5.77
CA PRO A 67 -3.75 19.63 5.48
C PRO A 67 -2.83 20.56 4.68
N TYR A 68 -1.50 20.44 4.88
CA TYR A 68 -0.47 21.29 4.25
C TYR A 68 0.81 20.46 4.02
N VAL A 69 1.56 20.79 2.98
CA VAL A 69 2.88 20.17 2.70
C VAL A 69 4.04 21.12 2.93
N ASP A 70 3.78 22.42 2.92
CA ASP A 70 4.75 23.52 2.97
C ASP A 70 5.17 23.93 4.40
N ARG A 71 4.53 23.35 5.43
CA ARG A 71 4.85 23.64 6.83
C ARG A 71 5.82 22.61 7.37
N TRP A 72 6.85 23.08 8.05
CA TRP A 72 7.96 22.25 8.55
C TRP A 72 7.54 20.98 9.31
N PHE A 73 6.49 21.07 10.13
CA PHE A 73 5.97 19.93 10.88
C PHE A 73 5.48 18.81 9.94
N PHE A 74 4.70 19.16 8.92
CA PHE A 74 4.15 18.16 7.99
C PHE A 74 5.22 17.60 7.07
N SER A 75 6.17 18.41 6.60
CA SER A 75 7.28 17.93 5.78
C SER A 75 8.17 16.96 6.55
N SER A 76 8.50 17.26 7.82
CA SER A 76 9.29 16.36 8.69
C SER A 76 8.52 15.06 9.02
N ALA A 77 7.22 15.17 9.27
CA ALA A 77 6.38 13.99 9.50
C ALA A 77 6.29 13.11 8.25
N LEU A 78 6.08 13.71 7.07
CA LEU A 78 6.03 13.00 5.79
C LEU A 78 7.35 12.29 5.48
N GLU A 79 8.49 12.95 5.66
CA GLU A 79 9.81 12.35 5.48
C GLU A 79 9.99 11.10 6.36
N THR A 80 9.55 11.18 7.62
CA THR A 80 9.64 10.05 8.54
C THR A 80 8.72 8.91 8.13
N VAL A 81 7.46 9.23 7.78
CA VAL A 81 6.47 8.24 7.33
C VAL A 81 6.94 7.56 6.04
N ASP A 82 7.38 8.32 5.05
CA ASP A 82 7.89 7.81 3.78
C ASP A 82 9.05 6.85 4.01
N ARG A 83 10.06 7.28 4.77
CA ARG A 83 11.22 6.43 5.09
C ARG A 83 10.84 5.09 5.72
N GLU A 84 9.92 5.09 6.69
CA GLU A 84 9.53 3.86 7.36
C GLU A 84 8.62 2.97 6.49
N LEU A 85 7.74 3.56 5.67
CA LEU A 85 6.91 2.82 4.74
C LEU A 85 7.72 2.19 3.60
N VAL A 86 8.66 2.93 3.03
CA VAL A 86 9.57 2.42 1.99
C VAL A 86 10.41 1.27 2.52
N LYS A 87 10.95 1.35 3.74
CA LYS A 87 11.65 0.23 4.40
C LYS A 87 10.75 -1.00 4.57
N ALA A 88 9.46 -0.80 4.79
CA ALA A 88 8.47 -1.86 4.91
C ALA A 88 7.97 -2.38 3.55
N GLY A 89 8.46 -1.85 2.42
CA GLY A 89 8.09 -2.24 1.06
C GLY A 89 6.76 -1.67 0.59
N TYR A 90 6.37 -0.50 1.10
CA TYR A 90 5.18 0.24 0.66
C TYR A 90 5.57 1.51 -0.06
N ASP A 91 4.83 1.83 -1.12
CA ASP A 91 4.83 3.15 -1.74
C ASP A 91 3.93 4.12 -0.96
N VAL A 92 4.13 5.44 -1.17
CA VAL A 92 3.34 6.48 -0.55
C VAL A 92 2.61 7.31 -1.60
N THR A 93 1.29 7.45 -1.46
CA THR A 93 0.50 8.40 -2.22
C THR A 93 0.08 9.55 -1.32
N LEU A 94 0.58 10.75 -1.62
CA LEU A 94 0.28 11.96 -0.86
C LEU A 94 -1.03 12.60 -1.33
N TYR A 95 -1.93 12.89 -0.40
CA TYR A 95 -3.15 13.67 -0.58
C TYR A 95 -3.04 14.97 0.22
N ASN A 96 -2.80 16.09 -0.48
CA ASN A 96 -2.69 17.40 0.12
C ASN A 96 -4.05 18.12 0.07
N LEU A 97 -4.57 18.57 1.21
CA LEU A 97 -5.87 19.22 1.33
C LEU A 97 -5.82 20.76 1.18
N SER A 98 -4.65 21.35 0.94
CA SER A 98 -4.47 22.81 0.93
C SER A 98 -5.18 23.55 -0.21
N SER A 99 -5.67 22.83 -1.25
CA SER A 99 -6.25 23.44 -2.47
C SER A 99 -7.73 23.79 -2.35
N GLY A 100 -8.29 23.80 -1.13
CA GLY A 100 -9.67 24.23 -0.86
C GLY A 100 -10.69 23.10 -0.78
N ASP A 101 -11.94 23.46 -0.48
CA ASP A 101 -13.00 22.52 -0.11
C ASP A 101 -13.42 21.58 -1.24
N ASP A 102 -13.49 22.08 -2.47
CA ASP A 102 -13.86 21.24 -3.63
C ASP A 102 -12.80 20.18 -3.92
N HIS A 103 -11.52 20.53 -3.78
CA HIS A 103 -10.42 19.60 -3.92
C HIS A 103 -10.46 18.55 -2.79
N ARG A 104 -10.64 19.00 -1.55
CA ARG A 104 -10.83 18.14 -0.39
C ARG A 104 -11.97 17.14 -0.61
N LYS A 105 -13.14 17.62 -1.01
CA LYS A 105 -14.29 16.79 -1.32
C LYS A 105 -13.96 15.76 -2.40
N SER A 106 -13.26 16.17 -3.47
CA SER A 106 -12.84 15.27 -4.55
C SER A 106 -11.89 14.17 -4.07
N ILE A 107 -10.99 14.45 -3.12
CA ILE A 107 -10.12 13.44 -2.52
C ILE A 107 -10.94 12.35 -1.85
N PHE A 108 -11.86 12.71 -0.96
CA PHE A 108 -12.63 11.74 -0.19
C PHE A 108 -13.71 11.02 -1.01
N THR A 109 -14.31 11.67 -2.01
CA THR A 109 -15.41 11.10 -2.80
C THR A 109 -14.98 10.42 -4.09
N LYS A 110 -13.80 10.75 -4.62
CA LYS A 110 -13.35 10.25 -5.93
C LYS A 110 -11.98 9.58 -5.90
N SER A 111 -11.01 10.15 -5.16
CA SER A 111 -9.62 9.66 -5.24
C SER A 111 -9.38 8.47 -4.34
N LEU A 112 -9.74 8.56 -3.06
CA LEU A 112 -9.59 7.48 -2.09
C LEU A 112 -10.43 6.24 -2.44
N PRO A 113 -11.73 6.35 -2.87
CA PRO A 113 -12.54 5.19 -3.22
C PRO A 113 -12.07 4.38 -4.45
N ARG A 114 -11.03 4.82 -5.15
CA ARG A 114 -10.49 4.09 -6.32
C ARG A 114 -9.64 2.86 -5.98
N LYS A 115 -9.51 2.50 -4.71
CA LYS A 115 -8.72 1.35 -4.26
C LYS A 115 -7.27 1.34 -4.77
N ARG A 116 -6.64 2.52 -4.83
CA ARG A 116 -5.25 2.68 -5.24
C ARG A 116 -4.28 2.59 -4.07
N VAL A 117 -4.81 2.51 -2.86
CA VAL A 117 -4.06 2.42 -1.62
C VAL A 117 -4.64 1.32 -0.75
N ASP A 118 -3.81 0.63 0.00
CA ASP A 118 -4.21 -0.44 0.91
C ASP A 118 -4.74 0.11 2.23
N ALA A 119 -4.29 1.31 2.60
CA ALA A 119 -4.71 2.01 3.80
C ALA A 119 -4.54 3.53 3.64
N VAL A 120 -5.19 4.29 4.50
CA VAL A 120 -5.10 5.75 4.55
C VAL A 120 -4.63 6.19 5.92
N MET A 121 -3.57 6.98 5.97
CA MET A 121 -3.07 7.65 7.16
C MET A 121 -3.41 9.15 7.09
N CYS A 122 -4.14 9.67 8.07
CA CYS A 122 -4.45 11.08 8.16
C CYS A 122 -3.60 11.74 9.26
N ILE A 123 -2.81 12.74 8.90
CA ILE A 123 -1.94 13.46 9.84
C ILE A 123 -2.57 14.81 10.13
N SER A 124 -3.05 14.99 11.38
CA SER A 124 -3.62 16.25 11.88
C SER A 124 -4.76 16.80 10.99
N VAL A 125 -5.58 15.90 10.44
CA VAL A 125 -6.75 16.24 9.63
C VAL A 125 -8.00 16.10 10.49
N ARG A 126 -8.75 17.19 10.66
CA ARG A 126 -10.10 17.12 11.22
C ARG A 126 -11.04 16.67 10.09
N MET A 127 -11.71 15.56 10.29
CA MET A 127 -12.63 14.97 9.31
C MET A 127 -14.08 15.21 9.70
N SER A 128 -14.95 15.38 8.70
CA SER A 128 -16.40 15.34 8.88
C SER A 128 -16.91 13.91 8.96
N ASP A 129 -18.14 13.72 9.49
CA ASP A 129 -18.77 12.40 9.56
C ASP A 129 -18.91 11.74 8.19
N GLN A 130 -19.17 12.52 7.14
CA GLN A 130 -19.26 12.04 5.76
C GLN A 130 -17.90 11.54 5.24
N GLU A 131 -16.81 12.22 5.56
CA GLU A 131 -15.46 11.80 5.19
C GLU A 131 -15.02 10.55 5.95
N ILE A 132 -15.39 10.45 7.24
CA ILE A 132 -15.16 9.25 8.05
C ILE A 132 -15.92 8.06 7.47
N GLU A 133 -17.18 8.23 7.10
CA GLU A 133 -17.99 7.17 6.53
C GLU A 133 -17.45 6.71 5.17
N ALA A 134 -17.01 7.64 4.32
CA ALA A 134 -16.36 7.31 3.06
C ALA A 134 -15.11 6.42 3.25
N LEU A 135 -14.33 6.65 4.32
CA LEU A 135 -13.17 5.83 4.67
C LEU A 135 -13.56 4.50 5.33
N ARG A 136 -14.68 4.44 6.07
CA ARG A 136 -15.18 3.19 6.67
C ARG A 136 -15.58 2.14 5.64
N VAL A 137 -16.17 2.56 4.54
CA VAL A 137 -16.51 1.65 3.43
C VAL A 137 -15.27 0.95 2.89
N GLU A 138 -14.11 1.63 2.90
CA GLU A 138 -12.82 1.04 2.54
C GLU A 138 -12.22 0.17 3.67
N SER A 139 -12.50 0.50 4.95
CA SER A 139 -11.98 -0.23 6.12
C SER A 139 -12.52 -1.65 6.22
N ASN A 140 -13.74 -1.93 5.76
CA ASN A 140 -14.28 -3.30 5.72
C ASN A 140 -13.40 -4.25 4.89
N ALA A 141 -12.72 -3.73 3.87
CA ALA A 141 -11.72 -4.50 3.12
C ALA A 141 -10.44 -4.77 3.94
N LEU A 142 -10.05 -3.84 4.83
CA LEU A 142 -8.91 -4.01 5.73
C LEU A 142 -9.21 -5.00 6.87
N ASP A 143 -10.41 -4.97 7.42
CA ASP A 143 -10.84 -5.93 8.45
C ASP A 143 -10.88 -7.36 7.88
N GLN A 144 -11.33 -7.53 6.64
CA GLN A 144 -11.27 -8.81 5.94
C GLN A 144 -9.81 -9.25 5.71
N LEU A 145 -8.94 -8.33 5.30
CA LEU A 145 -7.52 -8.61 5.11
C LEU A 145 -6.83 -8.98 6.44
N TYR A 146 -7.10 -8.23 7.51
CA TYR A 146 -6.57 -8.53 8.85
C TYR A 146 -7.03 -9.90 9.36
N THR A 147 -8.27 -10.28 9.04
CA THR A 147 -8.82 -11.60 9.41
C THR A 147 -8.14 -12.73 8.64
N GLN A 148 -7.67 -12.47 7.41
CA GLN A 148 -6.97 -13.44 6.57
C GLN A 148 -5.46 -13.54 6.85
N MET A 149 -4.89 -12.62 7.63
CA MET A 149 -3.48 -12.64 8.01
C MET A 149 -3.19 -13.75 9.01
N SER A 150 -2.02 -14.38 8.89
CA SER A 150 -1.52 -15.30 9.89
C SER A 150 -1.27 -14.60 11.24
N PRO A 151 -1.24 -15.34 12.36
CA PRO A 151 -0.91 -14.77 13.67
C PRO A 151 0.45 -14.04 13.70
N GLU A 152 1.41 -14.53 12.92
CA GLU A 152 2.74 -13.93 12.80
C GLU A 152 2.70 -12.59 12.03
N GLU A 153 1.96 -12.54 10.93
CA GLU A 153 1.74 -11.31 10.17
C GLU A 153 0.96 -10.28 10.98
N ARG A 154 -0.09 -10.70 11.71
CA ARG A 154 -0.82 -9.83 12.66
C ARG A 154 0.09 -9.30 13.76
N GLY A 155 1.06 -10.09 14.23
CA GLY A 155 2.07 -9.68 15.19
C GLY A 155 3.01 -8.59 14.68
N LYS A 156 3.34 -8.60 13.39
CA LYS A 156 4.18 -7.59 12.72
C LYS A 156 3.41 -6.29 12.43
N VAL A 157 2.10 -6.38 12.28
CA VAL A 157 1.18 -5.22 12.14
C VAL A 157 0.88 -4.58 13.51
N LYS A 158 1.57 -4.98 14.58
CA LYS A 158 1.41 -4.36 15.89
C LYS A 158 1.55 -2.85 15.80
N ARG A 159 0.37 -2.19 15.85
CA ARG A 159 0.18 -0.75 16.08
C ARG A 159 0.27 0.20 14.89
N VAL A 160 -0.07 -0.22 13.70
CA VAL A 160 -0.84 0.67 12.85
C VAL A 160 -2.31 0.25 12.97
N SER A 161 -2.79 0.11 14.19
CA SER A 161 -4.22 0.15 14.44
C SER A 161 -4.60 1.60 14.16
N PHE A 162 -5.20 1.82 13.01
CA PHE A 162 -5.82 3.08 12.70
C PHE A 162 -6.81 3.40 13.80
N PRO A 163 -6.61 4.47 14.57
CA PRO A 163 -7.49 4.84 15.66
C PRO A 163 -8.74 5.54 15.16
N TYR A 164 -9.31 5.12 14.02
CA TYR A 164 -10.61 5.62 13.61
C TYR A 164 -11.68 5.32 14.65
N ALA A 165 -11.57 4.19 15.36
CA ALA A 165 -12.43 3.88 16.48
C ALA A 165 -12.14 4.70 17.75
N LYS A 166 -10.95 5.32 17.89
CA LYS A 166 -10.58 6.12 19.07
C LYS A 166 -10.76 7.62 18.91
N LEU A 167 -10.91 8.13 17.69
CA LEU A 167 -11.20 9.55 17.45
C LEU A 167 -12.65 9.94 17.80
N GLU A 168 -13.58 8.99 17.85
CA GLU A 168 -14.95 9.21 18.34
C GLU A 168 -15.01 9.49 19.86
N VAL A 169 -14.00 9.10 20.62
CA VAL A 169 -14.00 9.22 22.08
C VAL A 169 -13.28 10.48 22.57
N ALA A 170 -12.48 11.11 21.74
CA ALA A 170 -11.73 12.31 22.12
C ALA A 170 -12.45 13.64 21.81
N GLY A 171 -13.71 13.59 21.41
CA GLY A 171 -14.55 14.73 21.01
C GLY A 171 -15.75 14.99 21.93
N LYS A 172 -15.68 14.60 23.20
CA LYS A 172 -16.64 15.06 24.25
C LYS A 172 -15.89 15.70 25.38
#